data_7bfc240e5f683542da67143920ad3669
#
_entry.id   7bfc240e5f683542da67143920ad3669
#
_cell.length_a   1.000
_cell.length_b   1.000
_cell.length_c   1.000
_cell.angle_alpha   90.00
_cell.angle_beta   90.00
_cell.angle_gamma   90.00
#
_symmetry.space_group_name_H-M   'P 1'
#
loop_
_entity.id
_entity.type
_entity.pdbx_description
1 polymer ?
#
loop_
_entity_poly.entity_id
_entity_poly.type
_entity_poly.pdbx_seq_one_letter_code
_entity_poly.pdbx_strand_id
1 'polypeptide(L)'
;MELSVNKDLKIYQIDLTSAVCLAIPYDYGGSQPNFYDAPPGKAVPFQQHEFFGEVSNNNGCNVMVINQNIHCTGTHTECAGHILEKDIYIHDILSPGFIHSDLISVTPKKWSETDEAYHSNVNDDDMVITKMDLEEKLSHSLEGLALRTLPNTKEKLAQKYKASNTVFFTTDAITFLNDLGIKHLVVDIPSIDRTNDNGILGNHHRYFEAKPPFKKTITELAFIPDSLDDGLYFMVIEIPPMQLDLSLIHI
;
A
#
# COMPACT_ATOMS: atom_id res chain seq x y z
N MET A 1 17.57 19.16 -6.26
CA MET A 1 16.97 19.59 -7.56
C MET A 1 15.56 20.06 -7.25
N GLU A 2 15.29 21.32 -7.49
CA GLU A 2 13.98 21.92 -7.21
C GLU A 2 13.09 21.88 -8.44
N LEU A 3 11.84 21.53 -8.26
CA LEU A 3 10.80 21.58 -9.28
C LEU A 3 9.68 22.51 -8.82
N SER A 4 9.08 23.25 -9.78
CA SER A 4 7.86 24.01 -9.54
C SER A 4 6.68 23.26 -10.13
N VAL A 5 5.73 22.89 -9.30
CA VAL A 5 4.48 22.22 -9.71
C VAL A 5 3.33 23.21 -9.59
N ASN A 6 2.60 23.43 -10.68
CA ASN A 6 1.40 24.25 -10.67
C ASN A 6 0.17 23.35 -10.51
N LYS A 7 -0.53 23.47 -9.40
CA LYS A 7 -1.73 22.69 -9.08
C LYS A 7 -2.76 23.60 -8.41
N ASP A 8 -4.00 23.54 -8.86
CA ASP A 8 -5.14 24.28 -8.28
C ASP A 8 -4.86 25.79 -8.07
N LEU A 9 -4.27 26.42 -9.10
CA LEU A 9 -3.86 27.84 -9.10
C LEU A 9 -2.76 28.21 -8.09
N LYS A 10 -2.11 27.23 -7.48
CA LYS A 10 -0.96 27.41 -6.57
C LYS A 10 0.30 26.84 -7.19
N ILE A 11 1.42 27.48 -6.88
CA ILE A 11 2.76 26.99 -7.27
C ILE A 11 3.42 26.42 -6.03
N TYR A 12 3.78 25.13 -6.12
CA TYR A 12 4.50 24.43 -5.07
C TYR A 12 5.96 24.27 -5.50
N GLN A 13 6.87 24.42 -4.55
CA GLN A 13 8.30 24.12 -4.75
C GLN A 13 8.58 22.76 -4.14
N ILE A 14 9.12 21.85 -4.93
CA ILE A 14 9.43 20.49 -4.51
C ILE A 14 10.93 20.29 -4.60
N ASP A 15 11.57 19.90 -3.49
CA ASP A 15 12.96 19.46 -3.50
C ASP A 15 13.03 17.94 -3.63
N LEU A 16 13.39 17.47 -4.81
CA LEU A 16 13.54 16.03 -5.08
C LEU A 16 14.70 15.37 -4.32
N THR A 17 15.64 16.16 -3.76
CA THR A 17 16.73 15.59 -2.97
C THR A 17 16.31 15.21 -1.56
N SER A 18 15.14 15.67 -1.12
CA SER A 18 14.53 15.34 0.17
C SER A 18 13.44 14.26 0.07
N ALA A 19 13.30 13.63 -1.10
CA ALA A 19 12.33 12.54 -1.27
C ALA A 19 12.60 11.37 -0.33
N VAL A 20 11.54 10.81 0.25
CA VAL A 20 11.60 9.68 1.17
C VAL A 20 10.84 8.51 0.57
N CYS A 21 11.50 7.34 0.45
CA CYS A 21 10.86 6.13 -0.03
C CYS A 21 10.00 5.51 1.07
N LEU A 22 8.74 5.22 0.77
CA LEU A 22 7.79 4.57 1.66
C LEU A 22 7.71 3.06 1.44
N ALA A 23 8.29 2.55 0.34
CA ALA A 23 8.35 1.12 0.10
C ALA A 23 9.40 0.46 1.00
N ILE A 24 9.03 -0.66 1.62
CA ILE A 24 9.97 -1.48 2.38
C ILE A 24 10.92 -2.17 1.39
N PRO A 25 12.25 -1.96 1.52
CA PRO A 25 13.21 -2.64 0.65
C PRO A 25 13.05 -4.16 0.73
N TYR A 26 12.97 -4.83 -0.42
CA TYR A 26 12.80 -6.28 -0.45
C TYR A 26 14.15 -6.99 -0.24
N ASP A 27 14.30 -7.71 0.88
CA ASP A 27 15.49 -8.48 1.23
C ASP A 27 15.19 -9.99 1.18
N TYR A 28 15.62 -10.64 0.11
CA TYR A 28 15.40 -12.08 -0.11
C TYR A 28 16.20 -12.98 0.85
N GLY A 29 17.18 -12.44 1.54
CA GLY A 29 17.99 -13.14 2.57
C GLY A 29 17.62 -12.77 3.99
N GLY A 30 16.79 -11.75 4.18
CA GLY A 30 16.44 -11.17 5.46
C GLY A 30 14.97 -11.32 5.86
N SER A 31 14.59 -10.46 6.79
CA SER A 31 13.20 -10.40 7.27
C SER A 31 12.36 -9.52 6.38
N GLN A 32 11.14 -9.94 6.09
CA GLN A 32 10.15 -9.22 5.31
C GLN A 32 8.82 -9.16 6.08
N PRO A 33 7.99 -8.14 5.87
CA PRO A 33 6.62 -8.23 6.31
C PRO A 33 5.97 -9.47 5.66
N ASN A 34 5.08 -10.11 6.40
CA ASN A 34 4.40 -11.31 5.91
C ASN A 34 2.94 -11.31 6.35
N PHE A 35 2.06 -11.57 5.40
CA PHE A 35 0.64 -11.72 5.61
C PHE A 35 0.21 -13.12 5.14
N TYR A 36 -0.73 -13.76 5.83
CA TYR A 36 -1.23 -15.12 5.56
C TYR A 36 -0.16 -16.23 5.63
N ASP A 37 0.94 -16.04 6.36
CA ASP A 37 2.04 -17.01 6.38
C ASP A 37 2.48 -17.45 4.96
N ALA A 38 2.43 -16.50 4.01
CA ALA A 38 2.81 -16.76 2.63
C ALA A 38 4.26 -17.24 2.53
N PRO A 39 4.59 -18.11 1.56
CA PRO A 39 5.98 -18.50 1.35
C PRO A 39 6.87 -17.27 1.13
N PRO A 40 8.02 -17.19 1.82
CA PRO A 40 8.93 -16.06 1.67
C PRO A 40 9.45 -15.98 0.24
N GLY A 41 9.69 -14.76 -0.23
CA GLY A 41 10.34 -14.55 -1.52
C GLY A 41 11.75 -15.14 -1.55
N LYS A 42 12.18 -15.57 -2.73
CA LYS A 42 13.51 -16.15 -2.96
C LYS A 42 14.16 -15.53 -4.17
N ALA A 43 15.44 -15.21 -4.04
CA ALA A 43 16.31 -14.89 -5.16
C ALA A 43 17.45 -15.91 -5.18
N VAL A 44 17.58 -16.62 -6.29
CA VAL A 44 18.62 -17.64 -6.46
C VAL A 44 19.37 -17.38 -7.78
N PRO A 45 20.69 -17.70 -7.85
CA PRO A 45 21.41 -17.61 -9.10
C PRO A 45 20.76 -18.42 -10.21
N PHE A 46 20.63 -17.81 -11.38
CA PHE A 46 20.18 -18.53 -12.57
C PHE A 46 21.19 -19.59 -12.96
N GLN A 47 20.73 -20.80 -13.25
CA GLN A 47 21.59 -21.89 -13.70
C GLN A 47 21.07 -22.48 -15.00
N GLN A 48 21.95 -22.61 -15.99
CA GLN A 48 21.66 -23.30 -17.25
C GLN A 48 22.94 -23.94 -17.81
N HIS A 49 22.92 -25.24 -17.99
CA HIS A 49 24.10 -26.04 -18.38
C HIS A 49 25.28 -25.77 -17.43
N GLU A 50 26.40 -25.31 -17.97
CA GLU A 50 27.61 -24.96 -17.20
C GLU A 50 27.59 -23.51 -16.70
N PHE A 51 26.60 -22.70 -17.09
CA PHE A 51 26.50 -21.33 -16.61
C PHE A 51 25.80 -21.28 -15.24
N PHE A 52 26.43 -20.59 -14.31
CA PHE A 52 25.89 -20.30 -13.00
C PHE A 52 26.01 -18.79 -12.74
N GLY A 53 24.87 -18.11 -12.58
CA GLY A 53 24.75 -16.66 -12.52
C GLY A 53 25.21 -16.06 -11.18
N GLU A 54 26.45 -16.32 -10.78
CA GLU A 54 27.03 -15.81 -9.53
C GLU A 54 28.55 -15.57 -9.71
N VAL A 55 28.98 -14.33 -9.45
CA VAL A 55 30.37 -13.93 -9.62
C VAL A 55 31.30 -14.70 -8.67
N SER A 56 30.84 -15.07 -7.46
CA SER A 56 31.62 -15.86 -6.49
C SER A 56 32.06 -17.22 -7.02
N ASN A 57 31.43 -17.75 -8.07
CA ASN A 57 31.76 -19.02 -8.73
C ASN A 57 32.59 -18.83 -10.01
N ASN A 58 33.41 -17.79 -10.10
CA ASN A 58 34.23 -17.43 -11.27
C ASN A 58 33.44 -17.18 -12.57
N ASN A 59 32.15 -16.85 -12.47
CA ASN A 59 31.35 -16.42 -13.60
C ASN A 59 31.44 -14.89 -13.78
N GLY A 60 31.14 -14.41 -14.97
CA GLY A 60 31.33 -13.00 -15.32
C GLY A 60 30.27 -12.04 -14.80
N CYS A 61 29.13 -12.53 -14.29
CA CYS A 61 28.01 -11.70 -13.85
C CYS A 61 27.07 -12.42 -12.87
N ASN A 62 26.34 -11.61 -12.12
CA ASN A 62 25.23 -12.08 -11.30
C ASN A 62 23.92 -12.04 -12.13
N VAL A 63 23.22 -13.16 -12.22
CA VAL A 63 21.91 -13.28 -12.85
C VAL A 63 21.00 -14.01 -11.89
N MET A 64 19.94 -13.33 -11.44
CA MET A 64 19.07 -13.88 -10.39
C MET A 64 17.70 -14.26 -10.96
N VAL A 65 17.16 -15.37 -10.46
CA VAL A 65 15.75 -15.75 -10.61
C VAL A 65 15.03 -15.37 -9.33
N ILE A 66 13.94 -14.62 -9.45
CA ILE A 66 13.13 -14.18 -8.32
C ILE A 66 11.81 -14.94 -8.34
N ASN A 67 11.42 -15.46 -7.17
CA ASN A 67 10.10 -16.03 -6.92
C ASN A 67 9.55 -15.42 -5.63
N GLN A 68 8.39 -14.77 -5.71
CA GLN A 68 7.78 -14.14 -4.53
C GLN A 68 6.25 -14.03 -4.66
N ASN A 69 5.59 -13.96 -3.51
CA ASN A 69 4.20 -13.57 -3.41
C ASN A 69 4.15 -12.04 -3.17
N ILE A 70 3.71 -11.28 -4.16
CA ILE A 70 3.76 -9.83 -4.13
C ILE A 70 2.79 -9.26 -3.08
N HIS A 71 1.53 -9.75 -3.03
CA HIS A 71 0.52 -9.28 -2.07
C HIS A 71 0.90 -9.45 -0.60
N CYS A 72 1.60 -10.52 -0.28
CA CYS A 72 1.73 -10.93 1.12
C CYS A 72 3.09 -10.64 1.74
N THR A 73 4.10 -10.28 0.93
CA THR A 73 5.49 -10.26 1.43
C THR A 73 6.26 -8.98 1.13
N GLY A 74 5.63 -7.93 0.68
CA GLY A 74 6.30 -6.65 0.41
C GLY A 74 5.32 -5.53 0.11
N THR A 75 5.82 -4.30 0.12
CA THR A 75 5.03 -3.15 -0.30
C THR A 75 4.61 -3.34 -1.75
N HIS A 76 3.32 -3.24 -2.01
CA HIS A 76 2.74 -3.44 -3.33
C HIS A 76 1.59 -2.47 -3.58
N THR A 77 1.32 -2.22 -4.85
CA THR A 77 0.16 -1.42 -5.27
C THR A 77 -0.72 -2.28 -6.16
N GLU A 78 -2.00 -2.22 -5.91
CA GLU A 78 -3.04 -2.97 -6.61
C GLU A 78 -4.14 -2.07 -7.16
N CYS A 79 -4.95 -2.61 -8.06
CA CYS A 79 -6.08 -1.94 -8.68
C CYS A 79 -7.33 -2.83 -8.67
N ALA A 80 -8.41 -2.34 -9.30
CA ALA A 80 -9.69 -3.05 -9.36
C ALA A 80 -9.61 -4.46 -9.99
N GLY A 81 -8.55 -4.77 -10.76
CA GLY A 81 -8.29 -6.11 -11.28
C GLY A 81 -8.16 -7.16 -10.19
N HIS A 82 -7.70 -6.75 -8.99
CA HIS A 82 -7.55 -7.64 -7.84
C HIS A 82 -8.87 -8.31 -7.40
N ILE A 83 -10.00 -7.64 -7.58
CA ILE A 83 -11.32 -8.11 -7.11
C ILE A 83 -12.34 -8.32 -8.23
N LEU A 84 -11.97 -8.09 -9.48
CA LEU A 84 -12.86 -8.21 -10.64
C LEU A 84 -12.35 -9.29 -11.59
N GLU A 85 -13.26 -10.10 -12.10
CA GLU A 85 -12.98 -11.06 -13.19
C GLU A 85 -12.85 -10.31 -14.53
N LYS A 86 -11.81 -9.45 -14.64
CA LYS A 86 -11.51 -8.65 -15.83
C LYS A 86 -10.02 -8.43 -15.96
N ASP A 87 -9.53 -8.34 -17.18
CA ASP A 87 -8.16 -7.94 -17.49
C ASP A 87 -7.96 -6.44 -17.26
N ILE A 88 -7.75 -6.06 -16.01
CA ILE A 88 -7.43 -4.70 -15.56
C ILE A 88 -6.04 -4.75 -14.96
N TYR A 89 -5.09 -4.11 -15.63
CA TYR A 89 -3.69 -4.14 -15.21
C TYR A 89 -3.29 -2.84 -14.53
N ILE A 90 -2.49 -2.97 -13.48
CA ILE A 90 -2.08 -1.83 -12.66
C ILE A 90 -1.33 -0.76 -13.49
N HIS A 91 -0.49 -1.17 -14.46
CA HIS A 91 0.27 -0.25 -15.29
C HIS A 91 -0.59 0.57 -16.27
N ASP A 92 -1.82 0.13 -16.55
CA ASP A 92 -2.79 0.90 -17.36
C ASP A 92 -3.55 1.95 -16.51
N ILE A 93 -3.58 1.75 -15.20
CA ILE A 93 -4.30 2.60 -14.25
C ILE A 93 -3.43 3.76 -13.77
N LEU A 94 -2.17 3.47 -13.44
CA LEU A 94 -1.24 4.48 -12.96
C LEU A 94 -0.65 5.29 -14.12
N SER A 95 -0.85 6.60 -14.06
CA SER A 95 -0.16 7.52 -14.95
C SER A 95 1.07 8.09 -14.24
N PRO A 96 2.23 8.19 -14.90
CA PRO A 96 3.38 8.86 -14.32
C PRO A 96 3.05 10.31 -13.92
N GLY A 97 3.45 10.72 -12.72
CA GLY A 97 3.25 12.09 -12.28
C GLY A 97 3.23 12.26 -10.77
N PHE A 98 3.08 13.51 -10.37
CA PHE A 98 2.96 13.90 -8.97
C PHE A 98 1.50 13.85 -8.53
N ILE A 99 1.23 13.05 -7.51
CA ILE A 99 -0.06 12.92 -6.86
C ILE A 99 -0.08 13.87 -5.67
N HIS A 100 -0.99 14.84 -5.66
CA HIS A 100 -1.18 15.75 -4.54
C HIS A 100 -1.88 15.00 -3.41
N SER A 101 -1.22 14.84 -2.28
CA SER A 101 -1.58 13.89 -1.24
C SER A 101 -1.47 14.49 0.15
N ASP A 102 -2.31 14.04 1.07
CA ASP A 102 -2.08 14.20 2.51
C ASP A 102 -1.32 12.99 3.08
N LEU A 103 -0.51 13.25 4.10
CA LEU A 103 -0.04 12.26 5.04
C LEU A 103 -0.71 12.52 6.38
N ILE A 104 -1.36 11.50 6.94
CA ILE A 104 -1.98 11.56 8.26
C ILE A 104 -1.55 10.39 9.13
N SER A 105 -1.49 10.62 10.44
CA SER A 105 -1.26 9.57 11.43
C SER A 105 -2.53 9.31 12.22
N VAL A 106 -2.93 8.04 12.34
CA VAL A 106 -4.16 7.61 13.02
C VAL A 106 -3.81 6.57 14.09
N THR A 107 -4.40 6.70 15.28
CA THR A 107 -4.35 5.65 16.30
C THR A 107 -5.58 4.77 16.16
N PRO A 108 -5.45 3.52 15.71
CA PRO A 108 -6.59 2.61 15.62
C PRO A 108 -7.25 2.40 16.99
N LYS A 109 -8.55 2.21 17.00
CA LYS A 109 -9.34 1.94 18.21
C LYS A 109 -9.99 0.55 18.15
N LYS A 110 -10.48 0.05 19.26
CA LYS A 110 -11.23 -1.21 19.30
C LYS A 110 -12.56 -1.07 18.59
N TRP A 111 -13.01 -2.16 17.97
CA TRP A 111 -14.34 -2.22 17.37
C TRP A 111 -15.45 -1.87 18.37
N SER A 112 -15.33 -2.34 19.62
CA SER A 112 -16.27 -2.03 20.71
C SER A 112 -16.37 -0.54 21.09
N GLU A 113 -15.49 0.30 20.55
CA GLU A 113 -15.44 1.75 20.83
C GLU A 113 -16.07 2.58 19.69
N THR A 114 -16.70 1.94 18.70
CA THR A 114 -17.34 2.60 17.57
C THR A 114 -18.71 1.97 17.25
N ASP A 115 -19.62 2.77 16.73
CA ASP A 115 -20.91 2.34 16.19
C ASP A 115 -20.91 2.27 14.64
N GLU A 116 -19.75 2.41 14.02
CA GLU A 116 -19.63 2.37 12.56
C GLU A 116 -19.82 0.96 12.01
N ALA A 117 -20.17 0.86 10.72
CA ALA A 117 -20.50 -0.42 10.08
C ALA A 117 -19.26 -1.13 9.50
N TYR A 118 -19.36 -2.46 9.46
CA TYR A 118 -18.50 -3.32 8.65
C TYR A 118 -19.36 -4.44 8.02
N HIS A 119 -18.98 -4.91 6.84
CA HIS A 119 -19.81 -5.83 6.03
C HIS A 119 -19.84 -7.28 6.53
N SER A 120 -19.03 -7.64 7.54
CA SER A 120 -19.00 -8.96 8.15
C SER A 120 -18.91 -8.87 9.68
N ASN A 121 -18.95 -10.03 10.35
CA ASN A 121 -18.81 -10.06 11.81
C ASN A 121 -17.41 -9.60 12.25
N VAL A 122 -17.36 -8.75 13.26
CA VAL A 122 -16.14 -8.20 13.87
C VAL A 122 -16.13 -8.55 15.35
N ASN A 123 -14.98 -8.80 15.92
CA ASN A 123 -14.84 -9.03 17.36
C ASN A 123 -14.63 -7.68 18.08
N ASP A 124 -15.09 -7.59 19.31
CA ASP A 124 -14.99 -6.37 20.13
C ASP A 124 -13.55 -5.83 20.27
N ASP A 125 -12.55 -6.72 20.27
CA ASP A 125 -11.14 -6.37 20.41
C ASP A 125 -10.41 -6.15 19.08
N ASP A 126 -11.06 -6.33 17.94
CA ASP A 126 -10.46 -6.04 16.64
C ASP A 126 -10.15 -4.54 16.52
N MET A 127 -9.00 -4.20 15.95
CA MET A 127 -8.53 -2.83 15.83
C MET A 127 -8.94 -2.24 14.48
N VAL A 128 -9.58 -1.07 14.50
CA VAL A 128 -10.14 -0.43 13.31
C VAL A 128 -9.72 1.02 13.16
N ILE A 129 -9.69 1.49 11.90
CA ILE A 129 -9.60 2.89 11.50
C ILE A 129 -11.03 3.33 11.16
N THR A 130 -11.53 4.32 11.87
CA THR A 130 -12.90 4.78 11.72
C THR A 130 -13.01 6.01 10.83
N LYS A 131 -14.20 6.25 10.29
CA LYS A 131 -14.54 7.50 9.61
C LYS A 131 -14.26 8.71 10.49
N MET A 132 -14.62 8.65 11.77
CA MET A 132 -14.41 9.74 12.71
C MET A 132 -12.92 10.10 12.84
N ASP A 133 -12.02 9.11 12.89
CA ASP A 133 -10.57 9.36 12.94
C ASP A 133 -10.08 10.10 11.68
N LEU A 134 -10.68 9.82 10.53
CA LEU A 134 -10.34 10.46 9.26
C LEU A 134 -10.94 11.86 9.15
N GLU A 135 -12.19 12.07 9.56
CA GLU A 135 -12.87 13.38 9.53
C GLU A 135 -12.17 14.44 10.39
N GLU A 136 -11.55 14.03 11.51
CA GLU A 136 -10.78 14.93 12.35
C GLU A 136 -9.53 15.50 11.66
N LYS A 137 -9.00 14.81 10.65
CA LYS A 137 -7.72 15.11 9.99
C LYS A 137 -7.87 15.57 8.54
N LEU A 138 -8.88 15.08 7.85
CA LEU A 138 -9.10 15.33 6.43
C LEU A 138 -10.30 16.27 6.23
N SER A 139 -10.05 17.47 5.76
CA SER A 139 -11.10 18.49 5.56
C SER A 139 -11.30 18.91 4.11
N HIS A 140 -10.50 18.37 3.19
CA HIS A 140 -10.54 18.76 1.78
C HIS A 140 -10.23 17.57 0.87
N SER A 141 -10.66 17.68 -0.38
CA SER A 141 -10.44 16.65 -1.39
C SER A 141 -9.03 16.71 -1.95
N LEU A 142 -8.32 15.59 -1.91
CA LEU A 142 -7.02 15.36 -2.54
C LEU A 142 -7.07 14.09 -3.40
N GLU A 143 -6.09 13.93 -4.27
CA GLU A 143 -6.01 12.72 -5.10
C GLU A 143 -5.43 11.54 -4.35
N GLY A 144 -4.48 11.79 -3.44
CA GLY A 144 -3.78 10.77 -2.69
C GLY A 144 -3.88 10.95 -1.17
N LEU A 145 -3.77 9.84 -0.48
CA LEU A 145 -3.68 9.77 0.97
C LEU A 145 -2.63 8.73 1.36
N ALA A 146 -1.65 9.14 2.16
CA ALA A 146 -0.76 8.24 2.88
C ALA A 146 -1.21 8.21 4.35
N LEU A 147 -1.54 7.02 4.86
CA LEU A 147 -2.03 6.83 6.22
C LEU A 147 -1.05 5.99 7.04
N ARG A 148 -0.55 6.57 8.11
CA ARG A 148 0.33 5.95 9.09
C ARG A 148 -0.46 5.54 10.32
N THR A 149 -0.42 4.26 10.70
CA THR A 149 -1.01 3.79 11.95
C THR A 149 -0.05 3.94 13.13
N LEU A 150 -0.57 4.37 14.26
CA LEU A 150 0.17 4.53 15.51
C LEU A 150 -0.16 3.38 16.51
N PRO A 151 0.81 2.91 17.32
CA PRO A 151 2.21 3.32 17.32
C PRO A 151 2.97 2.88 16.06
N ASN A 152 3.82 3.76 15.54
CA ASN A 152 4.58 3.48 14.32
C ASN A 152 5.94 2.83 14.67
N THR A 153 5.91 1.56 15.00
CA THR A 153 7.12 0.85 15.40
C THR A 153 7.88 0.28 14.20
N LYS A 154 9.20 0.16 14.32
CA LYS A 154 10.04 -0.43 13.27
C LYS A 154 9.79 -1.93 13.03
N GLU A 155 9.06 -2.58 13.93
CA GLU A 155 8.64 -3.97 13.72
C GLU A 155 7.79 -4.13 12.45
N LYS A 156 7.07 -3.11 12.01
CA LYS A 156 6.31 -3.12 10.74
C LYS A 156 7.17 -3.49 9.53
N LEU A 157 8.45 -3.16 9.55
CA LEU A 157 9.38 -3.50 8.45
C LEU A 157 9.54 -5.01 8.21
N ALA A 158 9.20 -5.83 9.21
CA ALA A 158 9.34 -7.29 9.16
C ALA A 158 8.22 -8.01 9.91
N GLN A 159 7.10 -7.34 10.12
CA GLN A 159 6.00 -7.86 10.94
C GLN A 159 5.32 -9.04 10.25
N LYS A 160 5.10 -10.10 11.03
CA LYS A 160 4.22 -11.21 10.64
C LYS A 160 2.80 -10.89 11.09
N TYR A 161 1.98 -10.56 10.13
CA TYR A 161 0.59 -10.21 10.37
C TYR A 161 -0.26 -11.46 10.52
N LYS A 162 -1.11 -11.45 11.56
CA LYS A 162 -2.09 -12.51 11.86
C LYS A 162 -3.43 -11.84 12.11
N ALA A 163 -4.50 -12.60 12.05
CA ALA A 163 -5.85 -12.08 12.32
C ALA A 163 -5.98 -11.34 13.67
N SER A 164 -5.15 -11.69 14.65
CA SER A 164 -5.17 -11.07 15.99
C SER A 164 -4.39 -9.75 16.11
N ASN A 165 -3.63 -9.36 15.09
CA ASN A 165 -2.78 -8.15 15.13
C ASN A 165 -2.88 -7.29 13.87
N THR A 166 -3.90 -7.50 13.05
CA THR A 166 -4.18 -6.66 11.88
C THR A 166 -5.15 -5.55 12.25
N VAL A 167 -4.91 -4.38 11.66
CA VAL A 167 -5.82 -3.23 11.67
C VAL A 167 -6.50 -3.19 10.30
N PHE A 168 -7.75 -2.75 10.25
CA PHE A 168 -8.50 -2.58 9.00
C PHE A 168 -9.43 -1.37 9.10
N PHE A 169 -10.05 -0.98 7.99
CA PHE A 169 -10.97 0.14 7.96
C PHE A 169 -12.42 -0.30 8.23
N THR A 170 -13.19 0.58 8.86
CA THR A 170 -14.65 0.43 8.84
C THR A 170 -15.18 0.69 7.43
N THR A 171 -16.35 0.18 7.11
CA THR A 171 -17.02 0.45 5.82
C THR A 171 -17.36 1.94 5.66
N ASP A 172 -17.69 2.60 6.77
CA ASP A 172 -17.97 4.04 6.77
C ASP A 172 -16.72 4.87 6.49
N ALA A 173 -15.55 4.46 6.98
CA ALA A 173 -14.27 5.09 6.68
C ALA A 173 -13.94 5.02 5.18
N ILE A 174 -14.10 3.85 4.55
CA ILE A 174 -13.87 3.68 3.10
C ILE A 174 -14.88 4.49 2.29
N THR A 175 -16.14 4.54 2.71
CA THR A 175 -17.17 5.38 2.06
C THR A 175 -16.76 6.86 2.11
N PHE A 176 -16.30 7.32 3.26
CA PHE A 176 -15.82 8.70 3.43
C PHE A 176 -14.63 9.02 2.52
N LEU A 177 -13.65 8.13 2.40
CA LEU A 177 -12.53 8.32 1.46
C LEU A 177 -13.01 8.42 0.00
N ASN A 178 -14.02 7.64 -0.38
CA ASN A 178 -14.63 7.74 -1.70
C ASN A 178 -15.33 9.08 -1.92
N ASP A 179 -16.07 9.56 -0.93
CA ASP A 179 -16.79 10.83 -0.97
C ASP A 179 -15.82 12.03 -1.07
N LEU A 180 -14.64 11.93 -0.44
CA LEU A 180 -13.54 12.89 -0.60
C LEU A 180 -12.85 12.81 -1.97
N GLY A 181 -13.08 11.74 -2.74
CA GLY A 181 -12.48 11.55 -4.05
C GLY A 181 -11.04 11.03 -4.05
N ILE A 182 -10.61 10.40 -2.94
CA ILE A 182 -9.28 9.77 -2.84
C ILE A 182 -9.17 8.66 -3.91
N LYS A 183 -8.13 8.75 -4.74
CA LYS A 183 -7.85 7.80 -5.81
C LYS A 183 -6.68 6.88 -5.49
N HIS A 184 -5.69 7.38 -4.76
CA HIS A 184 -4.46 6.68 -4.43
C HIS A 184 -4.31 6.60 -2.92
N LEU A 185 -4.68 5.45 -2.34
CA LEU A 185 -4.57 5.18 -0.91
C LEU A 185 -3.28 4.40 -0.64
N VAL A 186 -2.43 4.92 0.24
CA VAL A 186 -1.22 4.26 0.72
C VAL A 186 -1.35 4.00 2.20
N VAL A 187 -1.18 2.75 2.64
CA VAL A 187 -1.34 2.33 4.03
C VAL A 187 -0.18 1.46 4.50
N ASP A 188 0.13 1.54 5.77
CA ASP A 188 1.17 0.75 6.44
C ASP A 188 0.62 -0.54 7.08
N ILE A 189 -0.56 -0.97 6.65
CA ILE A 189 -1.24 -2.19 7.07
C ILE A 189 -1.31 -3.19 5.92
N PRO A 190 -1.51 -4.49 6.20
CA PRO A 190 -1.45 -5.53 5.18
C PRO A 190 -2.71 -5.65 4.31
N SER A 191 -3.83 -5.06 4.74
CA SER A 191 -5.08 -5.03 4.00
C SER A 191 -6.02 -3.96 4.55
N ILE A 192 -6.82 -3.33 3.67
CA ILE A 192 -7.90 -2.44 4.09
C ILE A 192 -9.12 -3.22 4.62
N ASP A 193 -9.19 -4.52 4.35
CA ASP A 193 -10.20 -5.43 4.89
C ASP A 193 -9.69 -6.23 6.08
N ARG A 194 -10.62 -6.75 6.87
CA ARG A 194 -10.36 -7.66 7.97
C ARG A 194 -9.76 -8.97 7.46
N THR A 195 -8.71 -9.48 8.09
CA THR A 195 -8.04 -10.72 7.69
C THR A 195 -9.01 -11.90 7.51
N ASN A 196 -10.02 -12.01 8.37
CA ASN A 196 -11.03 -13.08 8.34
C ASN A 196 -12.42 -12.51 8.03
N ASP A 197 -12.61 -12.05 6.81
CA ASP A 197 -13.91 -11.56 6.31
C ASP A 197 -14.62 -12.59 5.41
N ASN A 198 -14.19 -13.85 5.43
CA ASN A 198 -14.64 -14.94 4.55
C ASN A 198 -14.36 -14.71 3.06
N GLY A 199 -13.36 -13.90 2.71
CA GLY A 199 -12.99 -13.59 1.34
C GLY A 199 -13.99 -12.67 0.62
N ILE A 200 -14.79 -11.90 1.38
CA ILE A 200 -15.77 -10.97 0.81
C ILE A 200 -15.08 -9.74 0.24
N LEU A 201 -13.97 -9.28 0.86
CA LEU A 201 -13.21 -8.07 0.48
C LEU A 201 -14.12 -6.85 0.27
N GLY A 202 -15.05 -6.65 1.21
CA GLY A 202 -16.11 -5.66 1.06
C GLY A 202 -15.61 -4.22 0.96
N ASN A 203 -14.53 -3.89 1.67
CA ASN A 203 -13.89 -2.59 1.59
C ASN A 203 -13.16 -2.39 0.26
N HIS A 204 -12.47 -3.41 -0.27
CA HIS A 204 -11.89 -3.34 -1.62
C HIS A 204 -12.97 -3.11 -2.68
N HIS A 205 -14.08 -3.89 -2.64
CA HIS A 205 -15.20 -3.68 -3.54
C HIS A 205 -15.79 -2.27 -3.45
N ARG A 206 -15.91 -1.74 -2.24
CA ARG A 206 -16.41 -0.39 -2.00
C ARG A 206 -15.43 0.67 -2.48
N TYR A 207 -14.14 0.53 -2.18
CA TYR A 207 -13.13 1.50 -2.55
C TYR A 207 -12.96 1.60 -4.07
N PHE A 208 -12.81 0.48 -4.75
CA PHE A 208 -12.62 0.44 -6.20
C PHE A 208 -13.88 0.78 -7.00
N GLU A 209 -15.07 0.74 -6.37
CA GLU A 209 -16.35 1.07 -7.02
C GLU A 209 -16.51 0.40 -8.37
N ALA A 210 -16.32 -0.85 -8.50
CA ALA A 210 -16.42 -1.76 -9.66
C ALA A 210 -16.99 -1.21 -11.01
N LYS A 211 -16.85 0.10 -11.29
CA LYS A 211 -17.33 0.82 -12.46
C LYS A 211 -16.22 1.60 -13.15
N PRO A 212 -16.12 1.54 -14.50
CA PRO A 212 -15.17 2.37 -15.23
C PRO A 212 -15.46 3.87 -15.07
N PRO A 213 -14.40 4.73 -15.15
CA PRO A 213 -13.01 4.37 -15.33
C PRO A 213 -12.38 3.89 -14.02
N PHE A 214 -11.75 2.71 -14.05
CA PHE A 214 -11.01 2.17 -12.92
C PHE A 214 -9.71 2.98 -12.74
N LYS A 215 -9.71 3.96 -11.84
CA LYS A 215 -8.57 4.89 -11.64
C LYS A 215 -8.05 4.91 -10.21
N LYS A 216 -8.52 3.98 -9.38
CA LYS A 216 -8.12 3.91 -7.98
C LYS A 216 -7.05 2.86 -7.77
N THR A 217 -6.16 3.13 -6.84
CA THR A 217 -5.13 2.18 -6.39
C THR A 217 -5.07 2.14 -4.88
N ILE A 218 -4.74 0.98 -4.34
CA ILE A 218 -4.37 0.80 -2.94
C ILE A 218 -2.92 0.35 -2.92
N THR A 219 -2.12 0.97 -2.06
CA THR A 219 -0.77 0.51 -1.74
C THR A 219 -0.77 0.04 -0.30
N GLU A 220 -0.40 -1.20 -0.08
CA GLU A 220 -0.38 -1.85 1.22
C GLU A 220 1.04 -2.22 1.65
N LEU A 221 1.24 -2.49 2.94
CA LEU A 221 2.55 -2.80 3.53
C LEU A 221 3.60 -1.71 3.25
N ALA A 222 3.21 -0.44 3.21
CA ALA A 222 4.15 0.67 3.19
C ALA A 222 4.78 0.88 4.58
N PHE A 223 5.89 1.59 4.65
CA PHE A 223 6.44 2.08 5.91
C PHE A 223 6.64 3.60 5.81
N ILE A 224 5.87 4.34 6.60
CA ILE A 224 5.90 5.79 6.63
C ILE A 224 6.72 6.22 7.84
N PRO A 225 7.98 6.67 7.68
CA PRO A 225 8.85 6.95 8.81
C PRO A 225 8.40 8.17 9.63
N ASP A 226 8.74 8.17 10.92
CA ASP A 226 8.40 9.27 11.85
C ASP A 226 9.10 10.60 11.53
N SER A 227 10.08 10.58 10.63
CA SER A 227 10.72 11.79 10.11
C SER A 227 9.84 12.62 9.18
N LEU A 228 8.72 12.06 8.72
CA LEU A 228 7.71 12.78 7.97
C LEU A 228 6.59 13.21 8.91
N ASP A 229 6.36 14.50 8.99
CA ASP A 229 5.22 15.07 9.72
C ASP A 229 3.92 14.88 8.95
N ASP A 230 2.78 14.87 9.67
CA ASP A 230 1.47 14.93 9.02
C ASP A 230 1.33 16.24 8.21
N GLY A 231 0.78 16.18 7.00
CA GLY A 231 0.62 17.34 6.13
C GLY A 231 0.60 17.02 4.64
N LEU A 232 0.74 18.07 3.83
CA LEU A 232 0.67 18.00 2.36
C LEU A 232 2.01 17.58 1.74
N TYR A 233 1.93 16.64 0.81
CA TYR A 233 3.04 16.11 0.05
C TYR A 233 2.69 15.92 -1.42
N PHE A 234 3.72 15.79 -2.24
CA PHE A 234 3.61 15.23 -3.58
C PHE A 234 4.16 13.81 -3.57
N MET A 235 3.30 12.85 -3.81
CA MET A 235 3.65 11.44 -3.88
C MET A 235 3.86 11.02 -5.33
N VAL A 236 4.81 10.11 -5.56
CA VAL A 236 5.01 9.43 -6.84
C VAL A 236 4.91 7.94 -6.61
N ILE A 237 4.11 7.25 -7.41
CA ILE A 237 3.97 5.79 -7.37
C ILE A 237 4.60 5.24 -8.64
N GLU A 238 5.74 4.54 -8.51
CA GLU A 238 6.46 3.96 -9.62
C GLU A 238 6.37 2.43 -9.57
N ILE A 239 5.89 1.82 -10.62
CA ILE A 239 5.74 0.37 -10.74
C ILE A 239 6.42 -0.15 -12.01
N PRO A 240 6.99 -1.36 -11.98
CA PRO A 240 7.36 -2.05 -13.22
C PRO A 240 6.11 -2.29 -14.08
N PRO A 241 6.20 -2.15 -15.41
CA PRO A 241 5.05 -2.36 -16.32
C PRO A 241 4.75 -3.86 -16.46
N MET A 242 4.03 -4.42 -15.50
CA MET A 242 3.59 -5.82 -15.49
C MET A 242 2.10 -5.91 -15.85
N GLN A 243 1.74 -6.90 -16.67
CA GLN A 243 0.34 -7.24 -16.98
C GLN A 243 -0.26 -8.07 -15.83
N LEU A 244 -0.38 -7.44 -14.67
CA LEU A 244 -0.97 -7.99 -13.44
C LEU A 244 -1.89 -6.92 -12.83
N ASP A 245 -2.80 -7.36 -11.97
CA ASP A 245 -3.68 -6.50 -11.17
C ASP A 245 -2.92 -5.69 -10.11
N LEU A 246 -1.69 -6.10 -9.82
CA LEU A 246 -0.79 -5.49 -8.84
C LEU A 246 0.66 -5.49 -9.30
N SER A 247 1.49 -4.71 -8.63
CA SER A 247 2.94 -4.70 -8.84
C SER A 247 3.71 -4.36 -7.57
N LEU A 248 4.97 -4.77 -7.52
CA LEU A 248 5.95 -4.20 -6.60
C LEU A 248 6.08 -2.71 -6.88
N ILE A 249 6.45 -1.95 -5.87
CA ILE A 249 6.37 -0.50 -5.93
C ILE A 249 7.64 0.15 -5.39
N HIS A 250 7.94 1.33 -5.95
CA HIS A 250 8.78 2.35 -5.36
C HIS A 250 7.95 3.63 -5.18
N ILE A 251 7.85 4.12 -3.95
CA ILE A 251 7.11 5.34 -3.61
C ILE A 251 8.08 6.34 -2.99
#